data_59c19a76c659c49d4cf87c797509b8d7
#
_entry.id   59c19a76c659c49d4cf87c797509b8d7
#
_cell.length_a   1.000
_cell.length_b   1.000
_cell.length_c   1.000
_cell.angle_alpha   90.00
_cell.angle_beta   90.00
_cell.angle_gamma   90.00
#
_symmetry.space_group_name_H-M   'P 1'
#
loop_
_entity.id
_entity.type
_entity.pdbx_description
1 polymer ?
#
loop_
_entity_poly.entity_id
_entity_poly.type
_entity_poly.pdbx_seq_one_letter_code
_entity_poly.pdbx_strand_id
1 'polypeptide(L)'
;MLRLTWITFVLLTIVNSQLTFAHSEHDKARFVAETGKDIGKCEQVLRPCQTIAYAVQQANKGDKILVAAGEYSVSSSEELFYLKSALVPIFGGYNRFDHFQSQSPNTNPTELKNIPVDMAEPLRQQGFVVLADGKSLFAENSQESKTLQSKLDSYYTLSEAQSGVECADGAAGDFACNNIDLLAHMPLNAFSSRPNTANDIWGHVDLNTGDEYALIGLRNGVAVVNVTDPENPIEVDTIDGANSTWRDIKVYQYFDSSINAWQAYAYATIDSPNNHVSIINLNQLPNSVSLTENNQEVRKAHNVYISNVDHSLNIALPGLTPSLQLIGSDKFGGAFISYSLKTPSTLTRMSNSYFGSGYTHDGASINITDSRKDNQCNSQSDSCTIFLDFNAGAMKLWNISDPNNISQLASVSYPNVAYTHSGWGGERQQFVFLHDELDEKNFALNTTVRVFSIAD
;
A
#
# COMPACT_ATOMS: atom_id res chain seq x y z
N MET A 1 -2.99 49.95 -52.87
CA MET A 1 -2.91 49.87 -51.39
C MET A 1 -3.41 48.50 -50.95
N LEU A 2 -2.47 47.56 -50.78
CA LEU A 2 -2.79 46.21 -50.28
C LEU A 2 -2.68 46.22 -48.78
N ARG A 3 -3.75 45.89 -48.05
CA ARG A 3 -3.73 45.66 -46.60
C ARG A 3 -3.41 44.20 -46.38
N LEU A 4 -2.25 43.93 -45.75
CA LEU A 4 -1.83 42.65 -45.27
C LEU A 4 -2.41 42.45 -43.88
N THR A 5 -3.34 41.48 -43.73
CA THR A 5 -3.87 41.05 -42.44
C THR A 5 -2.99 39.93 -41.89
N TRP A 6 -2.36 40.15 -40.76
CA TRP A 6 -1.61 39.15 -40.00
C TRP A 6 -2.61 38.31 -39.19
N ILE A 7 -2.68 37.02 -39.48
CA ILE A 7 -3.40 36.05 -38.65
C ILE A 7 -2.38 35.45 -37.68
N THR A 8 -2.52 35.80 -36.40
CA THR A 8 -1.72 35.22 -35.31
C THR A 8 -2.32 33.87 -34.93
N PHE A 9 -1.64 32.79 -35.26
CA PHE A 9 -1.99 31.45 -34.76
C PHE A 9 -1.51 31.35 -33.32
N VAL A 10 -2.43 31.32 -32.36
CA VAL A 10 -2.15 30.94 -30.96
C VAL A 10 -2.17 29.43 -30.92
N LEU A 11 -1.00 28.82 -30.82
CA LEU A 11 -0.86 27.39 -30.48
C LEU A 11 -1.23 27.22 -29.00
N LEU A 12 -2.44 26.72 -28.75
CA LEU A 12 -2.80 26.21 -27.42
C LEU A 12 -2.09 24.86 -27.23
N THR A 13 -0.96 24.85 -26.53
CA THR A 13 -0.36 23.63 -26.02
C THR A 13 -1.25 23.16 -24.84
N ILE A 14 -2.09 22.18 -25.12
CA ILE A 14 -2.77 21.42 -24.05
C ILE A 14 -1.68 20.60 -23.36
N VAL A 15 -1.19 21.09 -22.25
CA VAL A 15 -0.39 20.29 -21.32
C VAL A 15 -1.37 19.30 -20.71
N ASN A 16 -1.41 18.09 -21.25
CA ASN A 16 -2.01 16.95 -20.57
C ASN A 16 -1.17 16.70 -19.30
N SER A 17 -1.55 17.30 -18.20
CA SER A 17 -1.10 16.84 -16.89
C SER A 17 -1.70 15.43 -16.70
N GLN A 18 -0.92 14.41 -17.01
CA GLN A 18 -1.24 13.08 -16.55
C GLN A 18 -1.18 13.14 -15.02
N LEU A 19 -2.32 13.06 -14.37
CA LEU A 19 -2.42 12.80 -12.94
C LEU A 19 -1.82 11.40 -12.74
N THR A 20 -0.53 11.35 -12.42
CA THR A 20 0.15 10.12 -12.02
C THR A 20 -0.31 9.80 -10.61
N PHE A 21 -1.27 8.91 -10.48
CA PHE A 21 -1.61 8.29 -9.21
C PHE A 21 -0.45 7.39 -8.82
N ALA A 22 0.11 7.53 -7.62
CA ALA A 22 1.31 6.83 -7.17
C ALA A 22 1.15 5.31 -7.27
N HIS A 23 0.09 4.75 -6.88
CA HIS A 23 -0.15 3.31 -6.92
C HIS A 23 -1.16 2.87 -8.00
N SER A 24 -1.28 3.62 -9.09
CA SER A 24 -2.07 3.21 -10.26
C SER A 24 -1.51 1.95 -10.97
N GLU A 25 -0.37 1.46 -10.53
CA GLU A 25 0.34 0.32 -11.10
C GLU A 25 0.01 -1.02 -10.39
N HIS A 26 -0.73 -1.00 -9.27
CA HIS A 26 -1.10 -2.20 -8.50
C HIS A 26 -2.45 -2.79 -8.93
N ASP A 27 -2.66 -4.07 -8.60
CA ASP A 27 -3.92 -4.80 -8.81
C ASP A 27 -4.37 -4.88 -10.28
N LYS A 28 -3.42 -4.78 -11.21
CA LYS A 28 -3.69 -4.82 -12.65
C LYS A 28 -3.68 -6.23 -13.22
N ALA A 29 -4.33 -6.39 -14.36
CA ALA A 29 -4.12 -7.55 -15.20
C ALA A 29 -2.95 -7.31 -16.17
N ARG A 30 -2.07 -8.30 -16.29
CA ARG A 30 -1.04 -8.38 -17.32
C ARG A 30 -1.47 -9.43 -18.33
N PHE A 31 -1.41 -9.10 -19.60
CA PHE A 31 -1.97 -9.90 -20.69
C PHE A 31 -0.86 -10.60 -21.46
N VAL A 32 -1.03 -11.90 -21.68
CA VAL A 32 -0.11 -12.74 -22.46
C VAL A 32 -0.86 -13.44 -23.58
N ALA A 33 -0.31 -13.40 -24.78
CA ALA A 33 -0.78 -14.16 -25.92
C ALA A 33 0.40 -14.60 -26.78
N GLU A 34 0.36 -15.83 -27.32
CA GLU A 34 1.41 -16.40 -28.18
C GLU A 34 1.82 -15.47 -29.33
N THR A 35 0.83 -14.73 -29.87
CA THR A 35 1.05 -13.74 -30.93
C THR A 35 1.41 -12.35 -30.42
N GLY A 36 1.70 -12.20 -29.14
CA GLY A 36 2.12 -10.95 -28.48
C GLY A 36 3.57 -10.58 -28.76
N LYS A 37 4.06 -9.56 -28.05
CA LYS A 37 5.45 -9.14 -28.09
C LYS A 37 5.89 -8.74 -26.68
N ASP A 38 7.06 -9.18 -26.26
CA ASP A 38 7.64 -8.85 -24.96
C ASP A 38 8.21 -7.42 -24.97
N ILE A 39 7.28 -6.45 -24.87
CA ILE A 39 7.57 -5.01 -24.89
C ILE A 39 6.60 -4.31 -23.92
N GLY A 40 7.13 -3.40 -23.10
CA GLY A 40 6.35 -2.57 -22.17
C GLY A 40 5.81 -3.36 -20.99
N LYS A 41 4.70 -2.89 -20.39
CA LYS A 41 4.18 -3.39 -19.11
C LYS A 41 3.13 -4.51 -19.23
N CYS A 42 2.84 -5.03 -20.38
CA CYS A 42 1.81 -6.06 -20.64
C CYS A 42 0.37 -5.70 -20.20
N GLU A 43 0.06 -4.44 -19.94
CA GLU A 43 -1.25 -3.99 -19.39
C GLU A 43 -2.30 -3.63 -20.45
N GLN A 44 -1.94 -3.69 -21.71
CA GLN A 44 -2.86 -3.36 -22.81
C GLN A 44 -3.41 -4.63 -23.46
N VAL A 45 -4.71 -4.86 -23.36
CA VAL A 45 -5.39 -6.04 -23.94
C VAL A 45 -5.15 -6.21 -25.43
N LEU A 46 -4.97 -5.10 -26.18
CA LEU A 46 -4.70 -5.12 -27.63
C LEU A 46 -3.22 -5.34 -27.97
N ARG A 47 -2.33 -5.20 -26.98
CA ARG A 47 -0.87 -5.39 -27.11
C ARG A 47 -0.34 -6.28 -25.99
N PRO A 48 -0.78 -7.54 -25.91
CA PRO A 48 -0.31 -8.46 -24.90
C PRO A 48 1.18 -8.76 -25.10
N CYS A 49 1.84 -9.16 -24.02
CA CYS A 49 3.19 -9.71 -24.11
C CYS A 49 3.15 -11.14 -24.68
N GLN A 50 4.30 -11.66 -25.09
CA GLN A 50 4.39 -12.96 -25.72
C GLN A 50 4.59 -14.07 -24.69
N THR A 51 5.41 -13.84 -23.66
CA THR A 51 5.81 -14.87 -22.72
C THR A 51 5.28 -14.62 -21.30
N ILE A 52 5.01 -15.68 -20.57
CA ILE A 52 4.62 -15.64 -19.15
C ILE A 52 5.78 -15.06 -18.34
N ALA A 53 7.02 -15.50 -18.60
CA ALA A 53 8.20 -15.02 -17.90
C ALA A 53 8.37 -13.50 -17.97
N TYR A 54 8.22 -12.93 -19.15
CA TYR A 54 8.30 -11.48 -19.32
C TYR A 54 7.16 -10.76 -18.56
N ALA A 55 5.93 -11.27 -18.65
CA ALA A 55 4.79 -10.67 -17.96
C ALA A 55 4.96 -10.71 -16.43
N VAL A 56 5.53 -11.78 -15.87
CA VAL A 56 5.88 -11.87 -14.45
C VAL A 56 6.88 -10.78 -14.05
N GLN A 57 7.91 -10.56 -14.85
CA GLN A 57 8.90 -9.49 -14.59
C GLN A 57 8.30 -8.07 -14.64
N GLN A 58 7.16 -7.90 -15.32
CA GLN A 58 6.45 -6.63 -15.39
C GLN A 58 5.37 -6.48 -14.30
N ALA A 59 5.09 -7.54 -13.55
CA ALA A 59 4.04 -7.54 -12.54
C ALA A 59 4.47 -6.77 -11.28
N ASN A 60 3.55 -6.00 -10.75
CA ASN A 60 3.65 -5.36 -9.45
C ASN A 60 2.83 -6.11 -8.39
N LYS A 61 2.94 -5.68 -7.14
CA LYS A 61 2.18 -6.25 -6.01
C LYS A 61 0.68 -6.25 -6.33
N GLY A 62 0.05 -7.41 -6.18
CA GLY A 62 -1.40 -7.58 -6.43
C GLY A 62 -1.79 -7.78 -7.89
N ASP A 63 -0.86 -7.69 -8.84
CA ASP A 63 -1.14 -7.98 -10.23
C ASP A 63 -1.45 -9.45 -10.44
N LYS A 64 -2.14 -9.73 -11.54
CA LYS A 64 -2.41 -11.08 -12.03
C LYS A 64 -2.08 -11.18 -13.51
N ILE A 65 -1.70 -12.36 -13.95
CA ILE A 65 -1.39 -12.61 -15.37
C ILE A 65 -2.50 -13.44 -15.99
N LEU A 66 -3.05 -12.95 -17.09
CA LEU A 66 -4.10 -13.60 -17.87
C LEU A 66 -3.49 -14.06 -19.19
N VAL A 67 -3.51 -15.39 -19.40
CA VAL A 67 -2.87 -16.04 -20.55
C VAL A 67 -3.94 -16.52 -21.51
N ALA A 68 -3.85 -16.06 -22.76
CA ALA A 68 -4.77 -16.46 -23.83
C ALA A 68 -4.47 -17.88 -24.31
N ALA A 69 -5.45 -18.48 -25.03
CA ALA A 69 -5.27 -19.73 -25.74
C ALA A 69 -4.01 -19.69 -26.62
N GLY A 70 -3.26 -20.79 -26.62
CA GLY A 70 -1.98 -20.93 -27.32
C GLY A 70 -1.07 -21.95 -26.66
N GLU A 71 0.13 -22.15 -27.21
CA GLU A 71 1.13 -23.07 -26.70
C GLU A 71 2.28 -22.28 -26.04
N TYR A 72 2.59 -22.62 -24.80
CA TYR A 72 3.65 -21.97 -24.02
C TYR A 72 4.62 -23.01 -23.45
N SER A 73 5.89 -22.85 -23.74
CA SER A 73 6.93 -23.73 -23.24
C SER A 73 7.67 -23.09 -22.08
N VAL A 74 7.59 -23.70 -20.92
CA VAL A 74 8.38 -23.29 -19.76
C VAL A 74 9.84 -23.59 -20.00
N SER A 75 10.70 -22.59 -19.81
CA SER A 75 12.11 -22.64 -20.21
C SER A 75 13.09 -22.46 -19.05
N SER A 76 12.62 -22.06 -17.86
CA SER A 76 13.48 -21.79 -16.71
C SER A 76 12.86 -22.23 -15.39
N SER A 77 13.72 -22.50 -14.40
CA SER A 77 13.32 -22.75 -13.02
C SER A 77 12.58 -21.57 -12.39
N GLU A 78 12.91 -20.36 -12.80
CA GLU A 78 12.24 -19.14 -12.33
C GLU A 78 10.80 -19.07 -12.81
N GLU A 79 10.55 -19.32 -14.08
CA GLU A 79 9.21 -19.35 -14.65
C GLU A 79 8.33 -20.41 -13.97
N LEU A 80 8.89 -21.60 -13.75
CA LEU A 80 8.20 -22.69 -13.07
C LEU A 80 7.95 -22.39 -11.59
N PHE A 81 8.88 -21.69 -10.93
CA PHE A 81 8.69 -21.20 -9.56
C PHE A 81 7.48 -20.29 -9.45
N TYR A 82 7.33 -19.31 -10.33
CA TYR A 82 6.17 -18.40 -10.31
C TYR A 82 4.87 -19.11 -10.64
N LEU A 83 4.88 -20.07 -11.55
CA LEU A 83 3.71 -20.89 -11.84
C LEU A 83 3.25 -21.73 -10.63
N LYS A 84 4.18 -22.16 -9.78
CA LYS A 84 3.90 -23.01 -8.62
C LYS A 84 3.62 -22.21 -7.35
N SER A 85 4.37 -21.15 -7.11
CA SER A 85 4.28 -20.37 -5.84
C SER A 85 3.02 -19.52 -5.72
N ALA A 86 2.37 -19.19 -6.84
CA ALA A 86 1.25 -18.24 -6.92
C ALA A 86 1.56 -16.84 -6.32
N LEU A 87 2.84 -16.48 -6.17
CA LEU A 87 3.27 -15.13 -5.78
C LEU A 87 2.67 -14.07 -6.70
N VAL A 88 2.66 -14.36 -8.00
CA VAL A 88 1.88 -13.62 -8.98
C VAL A 88 0.84 -14.59 -9.52
N PRO A 89 -0.47 -14.40 -9.24
CA PRO A 89 -1.51 -15.29 -9.75
C PRO A 89 -1.51 -15.33 -11.29
N ILE A 90 -1.40 -16.53 -11.88
CA ILE A 90 -1.30 -16.74 -13.31
C ILE A 90 -2.44 -17.66 -13.74
N PHE A 91 -3.27 -17.22 -14.69
CA PHE A 91 -4.45 -17.96 -15.12
C PHE A 91 -4.47 -18.15 -16.63
N GLY A 92 -4.67 -19.39 -17.07
CA GLY A 92 -4.92 -19.76 -18.46
C GLY A 92 -6.42 -19.78 -18.82
N GLY A 93 -6.74 -20.13 -20.04
CA GLY A 93 -8.12 -20.31 -20.50
C GLY A 93 -8.80 -19.02 -20.99
N TYR A 94 -8.05 -17.99 -21.28
CA TYR A 94 -8.58 -16.70 -21.77
C TYR A 94 -8.59 -16.61 -23.30
N ASN A 95 -9.39 -15.69 -23.81
CA ASN A 95 -9.46 -15.40 -25.23
C ASN A 95 -8.92 -13.98 -25.50
N ARG A 96 -7.94 -13.88 -26.41
CA ARG A 96 -7.41 -12.59 -26.84
C ARG A 96 -8.46 -11.72 -27.55
N PHE A 97 -9.35 -12.35 -28.29
CA PHE A 97 -10.33 -11.65 -29.14
C PHE A 97 -11.56 -11.15 -28.37
N ASP A 98 -11.82 -11.65 -27.17
CA ASP A 98 -12.82 -11.09 -26.25
C ASP A 98 -12.20 -10.12 -25.23
N HIS A 99 -10.96 -9.70 -25.46
CA HIS A 99 -10.20 -8.82 -24.59
C HIS A 99 -9.96 -9.40 -23.18
N PHE A 100 -9.75 -10.72 -23.08
CA PHE A 100 -9.50 -11.44 -21.82
C PHE A 100 -10.63 -11.29 -20.79
N GLN A 101 -11.87 -11.15 -21.24
CA GLN A 101 -13.00 -10.91 -20.34
C GLN A 101 -13.48 -12.18 -19.64
N SER A 102 -13.42 -13.32 -20.30
CA SER A 102 -13.91 -14.58 -19.75
C SER A 102 -12.86 -15.68 -19.76
N GLN A 103 -12.80 -16.42 -18.65
CA GLN A 103 -11.99 -17.62 -18.55
C GLN A 103 -12.83 -18.84 -18.96
N SER A 104 -12.40 -19.57 -19.98
CA SER A 104 -13.06 -20.78 -20.47
C SER A 104 -12.00 -21.77 -21.01
N PRO A 105 -11.33 -22.55 -20.16
CA PRO A 105 -10.23 -23.44 -20.58
C PRO A 105 -10.64 -24.46 -21.64
N ASN A 106 -11.90 -24.89 -21.62
CA ASN A 106 -12.40 -25.88 -22.60
C ASN A 106 -12.53 -25.33 -24.03
N THR A 107 -12.79 -24.03 -24.18
CA THR A 107 -12.92 -23.37 -25.48
C THR A 107 -11.68 -22.58 -25.87
N ASN A 108 -10.87 -22.23 -24.91
CA ASN A 108 -9.66 -21.42 -25.05
C ASN A 108 -8.47 -22.18 -24.42
N PRO A 109 -8.03 -23.33 -24.96
CA PRO A 109 -6.99 -24.12 -24.36
C PRO A 109 -5.67 -23.35 -24.33
N THR A 110 -5.11 -23.20 -23.14
CA THR A 110 -3.78 -22.63 -22.91
C THR A 110 -2.85 -23.77 -22.51
N GLU A 111 -2.06 -24.24 -23.45
CA GLU A 111 -1.20 -25.43 -23.26
C GLU A 111 0.14 -25.03 -22.65
N LEU A 112 0.51 -25.70 -21.55
CA LEU A 112 1.84 -25.59 -20.95
C LEU A 112 2.64 -26.86 -21.25
N LYS A 113 3.84 -26.67 -21.78
CA LYS A 113 4.83 -27.73 -22.07
C LYS A 113 6.01 -27.65 -21.11
N ASN A 114 6.76 -28.75 -20.98
CA ASN A 114 7.92 -28.87 -20.07
C ASN A 114 7.55 -28.77 -18.60
N ILE A 115 6.37 -29.24 -18.21
CA ILE A 115 5.89 -29.17 -16.82
C ILE A 115 6.18 -30.51 -16.11
N PRO A 116 6.77 -30.50 -14.90
CA PRO A 116 6.88 -31.69 -14.06
C PRO A 116 5.48 -32.26 -13.72
N VAL A 117 5.40 -33.59 -13.64
CA VAL A 117 4.13 -34.31 -13.45
C VAL A 117 3.41 -33.90 -12.17
N ASP A 118 4.15 -33.68 -11.08
CA ASP A 118 3.66 -33.29 -9.76
C ASP A 118 3.06 -31.87 -9.73
N MET A 119 3.38 -31.03 -10.72
CA MET A 119 2.85 -29.68 -10.85
C MET A 119 1.63 -29.58 -11.76
N ALA A 120 1.27 -30.65 -12.45
CA ALA A 120 0.23 -30.60 -13.48
C ALA A 120 -1.17 -30.26 -12.91
N GLU A 121 -1.53 -30.84 -11.77
CA GLU A 121 -2.88 -30.66 -11.20
C GLU A 121 -3.16 -29.23 -10.71
N PRO A 122 -2.29 -28.59 -9.91
CA PRO A 122 -2.49 -27.19 -9.54
C PRO A 122 -2.62 -26.26 -10.76
N LEU A 123 -1.83 -26.46 -11.80
CA LEU A 123 -1.89 -25.64 -13.01
C LEU A 123 -3.18 -25.85 -13.82
N ARG A 124 -3.73 -27.07 -13.82
CA ARG A 124 -5.07 -27.32 -14.42
C ARG A 124 -6.16 -26.55 -13.69
N GLN A 125 -6.09 -26.45 -12.38
CA GLN A 125 -7.04 -25.65 -11.58
C GLN A 125 -6.93 -24.16 -11.87
N GLN A 126 -5.77 -23.69 -12.33
CA GLN A 126 -5.57 -22.31 -12.80
C GLN A 126 -6.03 -22.11 -14.26
N GLY A 127 -6.58 -23.12 -14.91
CA GLY A 127 -7.13 -23.02 -16.26
C GLY A 127 -6.16 -23.38 -17.38
N PHE A 128 -5.06 -24.07 -17.08
CA PHE A 128 -4.13 -24.55 -18.11
C PHE A 128 -4.42 -25.99 -18.54
N VAL A 129 -4.09 -26.27 -19.79
CA VAL A 129 -3.94 -27.64 -20.30
C VAL A 129 -2.45 -28.01 -20.14
N VAL A 130 -2.13 -28.98 -19.30
CA VAL A 130 -0.76 -29.33 -19.00
C VAL A 130 -0.38 -30.62 -19.71
N LEU A 131 0.59 -30.53 -20.60
CA LEU A 131 1.25 -31.66 -21.20
C LEU A 131 2.47 -32.04 -20.32
N ALA A 132 2.28 -33.07 -19.49
CA ALA A 132 3.35 -33.62 -18.68
C ALA A 132 4.21 -34.53 -19.57
N ASP A 133 5.06 -33.94 -20.40
CA ASP A 133 5.79 -34.64 -21.44
C ASP A 133 7.06 -35.31 -20.96
N GLY A 134 7.38 -35.23 -19.67
CA GLY A 134 8.46 -35.98 -18.98
C GLY A 134 9.89 -35.78 -19.51
N LYS A 135 10.08 -35.05 -20.59
CA LYS A 135 11.39 -34.71 -21.17
C LYS A 135 11.90 -33.40 -20.65
N SER A 136 11.81 -33.22 -19.38
CA SER A 136 11.92 -31.90 -18.78
C SER A 136 13.36 -31.45 -18.63
N LEU A 137 13.61 -30.20 -18.90
CA LEU A 137 14.69 -29.39 -18.33
C LEU A 137 14.82 -29.61 -16.80
N PHE A 138 13.75 -30.08 -16.17
CA PHE A 138 13.59 -30.33 -14.75
C PHE A 138 13.70 -31.82 -14.40
N ALA A 139 14.49 -32.60 -15.18
CA ALA A 139 14.81 -33.96 -14.82
C ALA A 139 15.41 -34.01 -13.41
N GLU A 140 15.06 -35.06 -12.67
CA GLU A 140 15.58 -35.33 -11.35
C GLU A 140 17.10 -35.14 -11.32
N ASN A 141 17.61 -34.33 -10.37
CA ASN A 141 19.02 -33.95 -10.24
C ASN A 141 19.61 -32.98 -11.30
N SER A 142 18.82 -32.45 -12.24
CA SER A 142 19.28 -31.33 -13.08
C SER A 142 19.60 -30.07 -12.25
N GLN A 143 20.39 -29.16 -12.81
CA GLN A 143 20.70 -27.89 -12.13
C GLN A 143 19.43 -27.05 -11.97
N GLU A 144 18.57 -27.02 -12.98
CA GLU A 144 17.27 -26.33 -12.97
C GLU A 144 16.35 -26.89 -11.89
N SER A 145 16.29 -28.22 -11.73
CA SER A 145 15.49 -28.85 -10.67
C SER A 145 16.00 -28.50 -9.28
N LYS A 146 17.30 -28.47 -9.06
CA LYS A 146 17.91 -28.06 -7.79
C LYS A 146 17.65 -26.57 -7.49
N THR A 147 17.77 -25.71 -8.50
CA THR A 147 17.51 -24.29 -8.37
C THR A 147 16.03 -24.04 -8.06
N LEU A 148 15.12 -24.73 -8.74
CA LEU A 148 13.69 -24.68 -8.46
C LEU A 148 13.38 -25.12 -7.02
N GLN A 149 13.93 -26.27 -6.61
CA GLN A 149 13.70 -26.79 -5.26
C GLN A 149 14.19 -25.81 -4.20
N SER A 150 15.40 -25.27 -4.35
CA SER A 150 15.95 -24.29 -3.42
C SER A 150 15.06 -23.01 -3.33
N LYS A 151 14.53 -22.53 -4.47
CA LYS A 151 13.60 -21.39 -4.47
C LYS A 151 12.28 -21.71 -3.78
N LEU A 152 11.75 -22.91 -4.02
CA LEU A 152 10.52 -23.38 -3.39
C LEU A 152 10.70 -23.61 -1.89
N ASP A 153 11.81 -24.19 -1.46
CA ASP A 153 12.13 -24.38 -0.05
C ASP A 153 12.19 -23.02 0.66
N SER A 154 12.89 -22.05 0.09
CA SER A 154 12.94 -20.68 0.62
C SER A 154 11.55 -20.01 0.65
N TYR A 155 10.70 -20.27 -0.34
CA TYR A 155 9.33 -19.74 -0.37
C TYR A 155 8.44 -20.39 0.70
N TYR A 156 8.53 -21.71 0.86
CA TYR A 156 7.72 -22.44 1.85
C TYR A 156 8.13 -22.12 3.28
N THR A 157 9.42 -21.80 3.51
CA THR A 157 9.91 -21.26 4.79
C THR A 157 9.10 -20.04 5.25
N LEU A 158 8.72 -19.15 4.33
CA LEU A 158 7.87 -18.00 4.64
C LEU A 158 6.42 -18.39 5.02
N SER A 159 6.05 -19.64 4.86
CA SER A 159 4.74 -20.19 5.26
C SER A 159 4.75 -20.85 6.63
N GLU A 160 5.92 -20.93 7.27
CA GLU A 160 6.12 -21.53 8.58
C GLU A 160 6.20 -20.44 9.66
N ALA A 161 5.51 -20.65 10.79
CA ALA A 161 5.63 -19.78 11.95
C ALA A 161 6.96 -20.04 12.67
N GLN A 162 7.62 -18.97 13.13
CA GLN A 162 8.83 -19.06 13.95
C GLN A 162 8.70 -18.13 15.16
N SER A 163 9.34 -18.47 16.26
CA SER A 163 9.21 -17.77 17.53
C SER A 163 10.49 -17.89 18.35
N GLY A 164 10.93 -16.77 18.95
CA GLY A 164 12.02 -16.74 19.93
C GLY A 164 13.37 -17.22 19.39
N VAL A 165 13.82 -16.75 18.22
CA VAL A 165 15.06 -17.20 17.59
C VAL A 165 16.15 -16.14 17.68
N GLU A 166 17.25 -16.48 18.40
CA GLU A 166 18.42 -15.62 18.51
C GLU A 166 19.16 -15.49 17.15
N CYS A 167 19.73 -14.32 16.92
CA CYS A 167 20.58 -14.05 15.76
C CYS A 167 21.98 -14.66 15.98
N ALA A 168 22.24 -15.82 15.39
CA ALA A 168 23.52 -16.50 15.45
C ALA A 168 24.10 -16.74 14.04
N ASP A 169 25.37 -16.47 13.85
CA ASP A 169 26.09 -16.70 12.59
C ASP A 169 25.45 -16.03 11.36
N GLY A 170 24.76 -14.90 11.58
CA GLY A 170 24.11 -14.13 10.52
C GLY A 170 22.71 -14.61 10.15
N ALA A 171 22.10 -15.52 10.92
CA ALA A 171 20.76 -16.01 10.75
C ALA A 171 19.98 -16.09 12.07
N ALA A 172 18.70 -15.74 12.03
CA ALA A 172 17.71 -16.00 13.06
C ALA A 172 16.65 -16.94 12.45
N GLY A 173 16.79 -18.24 12.69
CA GLY A 173 16.03 -19.26 11.98
C GLY A 173 16.30 -19.19 10.48
N ASP A 174 15.26 -18.98 9.70
CA ASP A 174 15.33 -18.91 8.24
C ASP A 174 15.59 -17.50 7.69
N PHE A 175 15.71 -16.49 8.56
CA PHE A 175 15.89 -15.09 8.17
C PHE A 175 17.32 -14.63 8.41
N ALA A 176 17.88 -13.89 7.44
CA ALA A 176 19.16 -13.23 7.61
C ALA A 176 19.05 -12.15 8.71
N CYS A 177 20.02 -12.10 9.59
CA CYS A 177 20.05 -11.14 10.69
C CYS A 177 21.45 -10.55 10.92
N ASN A 178 21.50 -9.42 11.61
CA ASN A 178 22.72 -8.81 12.11
C ASN A 178 22.44 -8.08 13.42
N ASN A 179 22.75 -8.71 14.55
CA ASN A 179 22.54 -8.19 15.91
C ASN A 179 21.07 -7.87 16.26
N ILE A 180 20.11 -8.57 15.63
CA ILE A 180 18.68 -8.44 15.89
C ILE A 180 18.07 -9.83 15.91
N ASP A 181 17.45 -10.20 17.03
CA ASP A 181 16.76 -11.46 17.21
C ASP A 181 15.38 -11.42 16.53
N LEU A 182 14.88 -12.57 16.11
CA LEU A 182 13.53 -12.74 15.62
C LEU A 182 12.61 -13.11 16.81
N LEU A 183 11.74 -12.20 17.21
CA LEU A 183 10.77 -12.49 18.25
C LEU A 183 9.67 -13.43 17.74
N ALA A 184 9.07 -13.10 16.59
CA ALA A 184 8.12 -13.98 15.93
C ALA A 184 8.02 -13.72 14.43
N HIS A 185 7.66 -14.76 13.69
CA HIS A 185 7.17 -14.68 12.32
C HIS A 185 5.79 -15.31 12.25
N MET A 186 4.76 -14.50 11.97
CA MET A 186 3.38 -14.94 11.74
C MET A 186 3.13 -14.95 10.22
N PRO A 187 3.06 -16.12 9.58
CA PRO A 187 2.89 -16.20 8.13
C PRO A 187 1.47 -15.84 7.69
N LEU A 188 1.29 -15.44 6.42
CA LEU A 188 -0.03 -15.03 5.89
C LEU A 188 -1.09 -16.14 5.97
N ASN A 189 -0.70 -17.39 5.88
CA ASN A 189 -1.61 -18.54 5.99
C ASN A 189 -2.08 -18.82 7.44
N ALA A 190 -1.47 -18.18 8.43
CA ALA A 190 -1.91 -18.26 9.83
C ALA A 190 -3.13 -17.37 10.12
N PHE A 191 -3.37 -16.34 9.31
CA PHE A 191 -4.55 -15.50 9.44
C PHE A 191 -5.83 -16.26 9.05
N SER A 192 -6.89 -16.06 9.83
CA SER A 192 -8.20 -16.70 9.61
C SER A 192 -8.78 -16.42 8.23
N SER A 193 -8.58 -15.21 7.71
CA SER A 193 -9.02 -14.76 6.39
C SER A 193 -8.15 -15.24 5.22
N ARG A 194 -7.00 -15.89 5.51
CA ARG A 194 -6.05 -16.44 4.53
C ARG A 194 -5.71 -15.46 3.40
N PRO A 195 -5.19 -14.27 3.69
CA PRO A 195 -4.80 -13.31 2.67
C PRO A 195 -3.59 -13.83 1.89
N ASN A 196 -3.43 -13.37 0.65
CA ASN A 196 -2.22 -13.64 -0.12
C ASN A 196 -1.21 -12.49 -0.08
N THR A 197 -1.59 -11.34 0.48
CA THR A 197 -0.68 -10.21 0.73
C THR A 197 -1.11 -9.45 1.97
N ALA A 198 -0.15 -8.80 2.62
CA ALA A 198 -0.36 -7.80 3.65
C ALA A 198 0.27 -6.47 3.22
N ASN A 199 -0.13 -5.39 3.87
CA ASN A 199 0.36 -4.05 3.59
C ASN A 199 0.73 -3.33 4.88
N ASP A 200 0.13 -2.19 5.18
CA ASP A 200 0.48 -1.35 6.31
C ASP A 200 0.18 -2.02 7.68
N ILE A 201 0.84 -1.50 8.71
CA ILE A 201 0.69 -1.94 10.10
C ILE A 201 0.63 -0.72 11.02
N TRP A 202 -0.23 -0.77 12.05
CA TRP A 202 -0.26 0.23 13.12
C TRP A 202 -0.32 -0.42 14.50
N GLY A 203 0.35 0.21 15.48
CA GLY A 203 0.35 -0.23 16.87
C GLY A 203 -0.78 0.37 17.71
N HIS A 204 -1.27 -0.38 18.68
CA HIS A 204 -2.23 0.06 19.67
C HIS A 204 -1.92 -0.54 21.04
N VAL A 205 -1.87 0.30 22.07
CA VAL A 205 -1.83 -0.12 23.46
C VAL A 205 -3.20 0.16 24.07
N ASP A 206 -3.93 -0.85 24.50
CA ASP A 206 -5.18 -0.64 25.23
C ASP A 206 -4.90 -0.13 26.64
N LEU A 207 -5.22 1.13 26.88
CA LEU A 207 -4.97 1.79 28.19
C LEU A 207 -5.88 1.28 29.32
N ASN A 208 -6.86 0.43 29.05
CA ASN A 208 -7.64 -0.26 30.09
C ASN A 208 -6.90 -1.46 30.65
N THR A 209 -6.16 -2.20 29.83
CA THR A 209 -5.51 -3.46 30.19
C THR A 209 -3.98 -3.39 30.18
N GLY A 210 -3.42 -2.53 29.33
CA GLY A 210 -1.99 -2.47 29.04
C GLY A 210 -1.56 -3.47 27.96
N ASP A 211 -2.49 -4.21 27.36
CA ASP A 211 -2.20 -5.14 26.27
C ASP A 211 -1.82 -4.39 24.99
N GLU A 212 -0.92 -4.99 24.22
CA GLU A 212 -0.40 -4.45 22.98
C GLU A 212 -0.96 -5.19 21.77
N TYR A 213 -1.32 -4.42 20.74
CA TYR A 213 -1.93 -4.94 19.52
C TYR A 213 -1.26 -4.38 18.28
N ALA A 214 -1.13 -5.24 17.25
CA ALA A 214 -0.81 -4.84 15.89
C ALA A 214 -2.08 -4.93 15.02
N LEU A 215 -2.42 -3.83 14.34
CA LEU A 215 -3.47 -3.81 13.33
C LEU A 215 -2.82 -3.91 11.97
N ILE A 216 -3.18 -4.90 11.18
CA ILE A 216 -2.50 -5.24 9.93
C ILE A 216 -3.48 -5.15 8.77
N GLY A 217 -3.13 -4.33 7.78
CA GLY A 217 -3.85 -4.26 6.50
C GLY A 217 -3.60 -5.53 5.69
N LEU A 218 -4.64 -6.32 5.50
CA LEU A 218 -4.61 -7.51 4.64
C LEU A 218 -5.29 -7.22 3.31
N ARG A 219 -4.97 -7.99 2.26
CA ARG A 219 -5.63 -7.83 0.97
C ARG A 219 -7.16 -7.82 1.07
N ASN A 220 -7.71 -8.68 1.91
CA ASN A 220 -9.15 -8.94 2.06
C ASN A 220 -9.74 -8.42 3.36
N GLY A 221 -9.03 -7.56 4.11
CA GLY A 221 -9.55 -7.02 5.35
C GLY A 221 -8.51 -6.33 6.22
N VAL A 222 -8.81 -6.24 7.52
CA VAL A 222 -7.91 -5.74 8.56
C VAL A 222 -7.90 -6.72 9.72
N ALA A 223 -6.75 -7.28 10.05
CA ALA A 223 -6.58 -8.15 11.21
C ALA A 223 -6.09 -7.36 12.43
N VAL A 224 -6.50 -7.78 13.60
CA VAL A 224 -5.99 -7.32 14.89
C VAL A 224 -5.30 -8.49 15.58
N VAL A 225 -4.03 -8.30 15.91
CA VAL A 225 -3.17 -9.32 16.52
C VAL A 225 -2.74 -8.83 17.89
N ASN A 226 -2.95 -9.62 18.93
CA ASN A 226 -2.36 -9.39 20.24
C ASN A 226 -0.88 -9.73 20.19
N VAL A 227 -0.02 -8.76 20.52
CA VAL A 227 1.44 -8.85 20.53
C VAL A 227 2.02 -8.56 21.92
N THR A 228 1.20 -8.62 22.97
CA THR A 228 1.60 -8.42 24.37
C THR A 228 2.71 -9.40 24.75
N ASP A 229 2.61 -10.64 24.28
CA ASP A 229 3.73 -11.58 24.22
C ASP A 229 4.28 -11.56 22.78
N PRO A 230 5.40 -10.87 22.54
CA PRO A 230 5.90 -10.67 21.18
C PRO A 230 6.47 -11.94 20.54
N GLU A 231 6.76 -12.99 21.34
CA GLU A 231 7.17 -14.28 20.80
C GLU A 231 5.98 -15.15 20.40
N ASN A 232 4.77 -14.86 20.89
CA ASN A 232 3.55 -15.63 20.63
C ASN A 232 2.42 -14.70 20.17
N PRO A 233 2.50 -14.07 18.99
CA PRO A 233 1.41 -13.22 18.47
C PRO A 233 0.17 -14.04 18.16
N ILE A 234 -1.00 -13.54 18.57
CA ILE A 234 -2.29 -14.23 18.40
C ILE A 234 -3.27 -13.33 17.68
N GLU A 235 -3.81 -13.77 16.54
CA GLU A 235 -4.93 -13.10 15.90
C GLU A 235 -6.14 -13.08 16.85
N VAL A 236 -6.63 -11.86 17.15
CA VAL A 236 -7.86 -11.66 17.93
C VAL A 236 -9.07 -11.78 17.05
N ASP A 237 -9.06 -11.05 15.94
CA ASP A 237 -10.17 -10.98 14.99
C ASP A 237 -9.72 -10.38 13.66
N THR A 238 -10.53 -10.57 12.62
CA THR A 238 -10.34 -9.93 11.31
C THR A 238 -11.65 -9.30 10.82
N ILE A 239 -11.61 -8.02 10.46
CA ILE A 239 -12.71 -7.35 9.77
C ILE A 239 -12.53 -7.56 8.28
N ASP A 240 -13.46 -8.31 7.68
CA ASP A 240 -13.49 -8.55 6.23
C ASP A 240 -13.67 -7.26 5.44
N GLY A 241 -13.04 -7.17 4.29
CA GLY A 241 -13.12 -6.04 3.39
C GLY A 241 -12.93 -6.42 1.92
N ALA A 242 -13.19 -5.49 1.02
CA ALA A 242 -12.94 -5.70 -0.39
C ALA A 242 -11.45 -5.90 -0.68
N ASN A 243 -11.13 -6.62 -1.73
CA ASN A 243 -9.73 -6.86 -2.11
C ASN A 243 -9.04 -5.55 -2.52
N SER A 244 -7.92 -5.27 -1.86
CA SER A 244 -6.99 -4.19 -2.20
C SER A 244 -5.60 -4.55 -1.71
N THR A 245 -4.58 -4.20 -2.46
CA THR A 245 -3.19 -4.33 -2.01
C THR A 245 -2.73 -3.14 -1.17
N TRP A 246 -3.56 -2.10 -1.08
CA TRP A 246 -3.21 -0.93 -0.29
C TRP A 246 -4.29 -0.60 0.74
N ARG A 247 -3.86 -0.56 2.00
CA ARG A 247 -4.59 -0.06 3.15
C ARG A 247 -3.61 0.69 4.04
N ASP A 248 -4.03 1.77 4.62
CA ASP A 248 -3.32 2.45 5.70
C ASP A 248 -4.22 2.51 6.92
N ILE A 249 -3.62 2.40 8.11
CA ILE A 249 -4.35 2.26 9.36
C ILE A 249 -3.81 3.24 10.39
N LYS A 250 -4.71 3.93 11.08
CA LYS A 250 -4.37 4.72 12.28
C LYS A 250 -5.40 4.47 13.37
N VAL A 251 -4.97 4.59 14.62
CA VAL A 251 -5.82 4.42 15.80
C VAL A 251 -5.93 5.74 16.55
N TYR A 252 -7.09 6.01 17.13
CA TYR A 252 -7.29 7.05 18.11
C TYR A 252 -8.03 6.50 19.32
N GLN A 253 -7.51 6.77 20.53
CA GLN A 253 -8.19 6.45 21.76
C GLN A 253 -8.35 7.66 22.67
N TYR A 254 -9.39 7.64 23.48
CA TYR A 254 -9.75 8.71 24.40
C TYR A 254 -10.39 8.17 25.66
N PHE A 255 -10.25 8.90 26.76
CA PHE A 255 -10.90 8.54 28.01
C PHE A 255 -12.35 9.04 28.02
N ASP A 256 -13.31 8.13 28.13
CA ASP A 256 -14.73 8.46 28.28
C ASP A 256 -15.11 8.49 29.76
N SER A 257 -15.25 9.69 30.30
CA SER A 257 -15.61 9.90 31.71
C SER A 257 -17.00 9.42 32.07
N SER A 258 -17.90 9.23 31.11
CA SER A 258 -19.27 8.77 31.37
C SER A 258 -19.33 7.30 31.75
N ILE A 259 -18.39 6.50 31.27
CA ILE A 259 -18.27 5.06 31.55
C ILE A 259 -16.98 4.76 32.33
N ASN A 260 -16.17 5.76 32.61
CA ASN A 260 -14.87 5.66 33.29
C ASN A 260 -13.92 4.65 32.66
N ALA A 261 -13.78 4.68 31.34
CA ALA A 261 -12.95 3.75 30.58
C ALA A 261 -12.37 4.43 29.33
N TRP A 262 -11.25 3.89 28.82
CA TRP A 262 -10.72 4.25 27.53
C TRP A 262 -11.54 3.62 26.41
N GLN A 263 -11.75 4.37 25.35
CA GLN A 263 -12.43 3.95 24.13
C GLN A 263 -11.49 4.14 22.96
N ALA A 264 -11.45 3.18 22.03
CA ALA A 264 -10.55 3.21 20.89
C ALA A 264 -11.26 2.84 19.59
N TYR A 265 -10.86 3.54 18.52
CA TYR A 265 -11.32 3.29 17.15
C TYR A 265 -10.14 3.29 16.18
N ALA A 266 -10.14 2.33 15.25
CA ALA A 266 -9.20 2.32 14.13
C ALA A 266 -9.88 2.80 12.85
N TYR A 267 -9.12 3.48 12.01
CA TYR A 267 -9.54 3.98 10.71
C TYR A 267 -8.67 3.33 9.66
N ALA A 268 -9.28 2.53 8.80
CA ALA A 268 -8.56 1.82 7.74
C ALA A 268 -9.01 2.31 6.37
N THR A 269 -8.05 2.77 5.58
CA THR A 269 -8.29 3.16 4.18
C THR A 269 -8.36 1.94 3.27
N ILE A 270 -8.77 2.18 2.04
CA ILE A 270 -8.72 1.23 0.94
C ILE A 270 -8.50 2.00 -0.36
N ASP A 271 -7.45 1.67 -1.08
CA ASP A 271 -7.17 2.27 -2.40
C ASP A 271 -7.74 1.41 -3.54
N SER A 272 -9.01 1.07 -3.42
CA SER A 272 -9.78 0.36 -4.44
C SER A 272 -11.10 1.08 -4.69
N PRO A 273 -11.50 1.29 -5.95
CA PRO A 273 -12.70 2.06 -6.26
C PRO A 273 -13.99 1.47 -5.66
N ASN A 274 -14.92 2.35 -5.29
CA ASN A 274 -16.24 2.02 -4.73
C ASN A 274 -16.22 1.27 -3.39
N ASN A 275 -15.16 1.44 -2.62
CA ASN A 275 -15.06 0.96 -1.25
C ASN A 275 -14.86 2.17 -0.33
N HIS A 276 -15.19 2.01 0.95
CA HIS A 276 -15.21 3.13 1.89
C HIS A 276 -14.17 2.93 2.98
N VAL A 277 -13.73 4.05 3.58
CA VAL A 277 -12.87 4.02 4.78
C VAL A 277 -13.64 3.36 5.93
N SER A 278 -13.07 2.33 6.50
CA SER A 278 -13.66 1.55 7.58
C SER A 278 -13.34 2.16 8.94
N ILE A 279 -14.35 2.24 9.81
CA ILE A 279 -14.21 2.63 11.21
C ILE A 279 -14.43 1.39 12.06
N ILE A 280 -13.38 0.93 12.72
CA ILE A 280 -13.36 -0.32 13.50
C ILE A 280 -13.38 0.01 14.98
N ASN A 281 -14.33 -0.54 15.69
CA ASN A 281 -14.45 -0.42 17.13
C ASN A 281 -13.53 -1.43 17.82
N LEU A 282 -12.61 -0.95 18.67
CA LEU A 282 -11.65 -1.73 19.42
C LEU A 282 -12.06 -1.93 20.90
N ASN A 283 -13.21 -1.42 21.33
CA ASN A 283 -13.61 -1.36 22.74
C ASN A 283 -13.97 -2.74 23.36
N GLN A 284 -13.98 -3.80 22.57
CA GLN A 284 -14.22 -5.16 23.04
C GLN A 284 -12.95 -6.01 23.12
N LEU A 285 -11.79 -5.41 22.88
CA LEU A 285 -10.52 -6.08 23.13
C LEU A 285 -10.43 -6.54 24.61
N PRO A 286 -9.83 -7.67 24.91
CA PRO A 286 -9.11 -8.59 24.01
C PRO A 286 -9.98 -9.63 23.29
N ASN A 287 -11.32 -9.56 23.36
CA ASN A 287 -12.20 -10.63 22.91
C ASN A 287 -12.52 -10.56 21.41
N SER A 288 -12.77 -9.36 20.89
CA SER A 288 -13.16 -9.16 19.48
C SER A 288 -13.04 -7.68 19.08
N VAL A 289 -13.16 -7.43 17.78
CA VAL A 289 -13.36 -6.09 17.21
C VAL A 289 -14.59 -6.11 16.30
N SER A 290 -15.13 -4.92 15.97
CA SER A 290 -16.31 -4.85 15.11
C SER A 290 -16.27 -3.67 14.18
N LEU A 291 -16.80 -3.84 12.96
CA LEU A 291 -17.00 -2.72 12.04
C LEU A 291 -18.15 -1.86 12.57
N THR A 292 -17.84 -0.59 12.87
CA THR A 292 -18.84 0.38 13.35
C THR A 292 -19.57 1.00 12.18
N GLU A 293 -18.80 1.56 11.24
CA GLU A 293 -19.32 2.30 10.10
C GLU A 293 -18.28 2.29 8.96
N ASN A 294 -18.76 2.49 7.73
CA ASN A 294 -17.95 2.91 6.61
C ASN A 294 -18.24 4.36 6.27
N ASN A 295 -17.22 5.22 6.17
CA ASN A 295 -17.41 6.59 5.75
C ASN A 295 -17.99 6.65 4.33
N GLN A 296 -19.22 7.11 4.18
CA GLN A 296 -19.95 7.12 2.92
C GLN A 296 -19.56 8.26 1.98
N GLU A 297 -18.87 9.29 2.45
CA GLU A 297 -18.46 10.44 1.64
C GLU A 297 -17.32 10.08 0.68
N VAL A 298 -16.35 9.30 1.16
CA VAL A 298 -15.14 8.92 0.42
C VAL A 298 -15.23 7.46 0.00
N ARG A 299 -15.08 7.20 -1.30
CA ARG A 299 -15.19 5.84 -1.87
C ARG A 299 -13.87 5.10 -1.99
N LYS A 300 -12.77 5.83 -1.87
CA LYS A 300 -11.42 5.30 -1.76
C LYS A 300 -10.54 6.36 -1.14
N ALA A 301 -9.54 5.95 -0.37
CA ALA A 301 -8.46 6.82 0.07
C ALA A 301 -7.17 6.01 0.09
N HIS A 302 -6.06 6.69 -0.22
CA HIS A 302 -4.75 6.05 -0.23
C HIS A 302 -4.23 5.91 1.20
N ASN A 303 -4.07 7.03 1.92
CA ASN A 303 -3.54 7.06 3.27
C ASN A 303 -4.48 7.77 4.25
N VAL A 304 -4.20 7.63 5.54
CA VAL A 304 -4.85 8.32 6.65
C VAL A 304 -3.80 8.78 7.66
N TYR A 305 -3.96 9.96 8.19
CA TYR A 305 -3.12 10.49 9.27
C TYR A 305 -3.99 11.08 10.37
N ILE A 306 -3.51 11.06 11.62
CA ILE A 306 -4.19 11.75 12.74
C ILE A 306 -3.23 12.78 13.32
N SER A 307 -3.58 14.04 13.20
CA SER A 307 -2.82 15.16 13.74
C SER A 307 -3.14 15.38 15.22
N ASN A 308 -2.18 15.97 15.95
CA ASN A 308 -2.31 16.33 17.36
C ASN A 308 -2.51 15.14 18.31
N VAL A 309 -1.88 14.03 17.99
CA VAL A 309 -1.85 12.84 18.85
C VAL A 309 -0.42 12.44 19.20
N ASP A 310 -0.26 11.84 20.36
CA ASP A 310 0.88 11.02 20.70
C ASP A 310 0.69 9.65 20.06
N HIS A 311 1.47 9.36 19.02
CA HIS A 311 1.35 8.12 18.26
C HIS A 311 1.84 6.87 19.02
N SER A 312 2.57 7.04 20.13
CA SER A 312 2.97 5.91 20.98
C SER A 312 1.80 5.31 21.76
N LEU A 313 0.82 6.16 22.11
CA LEU A 313 -0.38 5.78 22.86
C LEU A 313 -1.67 6.05 22.08
N ASN A 314 -1.60 6.68 20.91
CA ASN A 314 -2.76 7.07 20.09
C ASN A 314 -3.76 8.00 20.80
N ILE A 315 -3.31 8.85 21.71
CA ILE A 315 -4.11 9.79 22.49
C ILE A 315 -3.87 11.23 22.06
N ALA A 316 -4.83 12.11 22.35
CA ALA A 316 -4.68 13.53 22.11
C ALA A 316 -3.46 14.12 22.84
N LEU A 317 -2.69 14.96 22.18
CA LEU A 317 -1.68 15.80 22.83
C LEU A 317 -2.35 16.78 23.78
N PRO A 318 -1.75 17.06 24.97
CA PRO A 318 -2.35 17.94 25.96
C PRO A 318 -2.73 19.32 25.40
N GLY A 319 -3.99 19.71 25.57
CA GLY A 319 -4.51 21.01 25.13
C GLY A 319 -4.77 21.13 23.63
N LEU A 320 -4.54 20.08 22.82
CA LEU A 320 -4.77 20.09 21.39
C LEU A 320 -5.99 19.24 21.01
N THR A 321 -6.63 19.63 19.90
CA THR A 321 -7.77 18.89 19.36
C THR A 321 -7.27 17.98 18.21
N PRO A 322 -7.41 16.67 18.33
CA PRO A 322 -7.07 15.76 17.25
C PRO A 322 -7.99 15.93 16.04
N SER A 323 -7.42 15.75 14.88
CA SER A 323 -8.18 15.67 13.62
C SER A 323 -7.59 14.60 12.71
N LEU A 324 -8.45 13.93 11.96
CA LEU A 324 -8.06 12.92 11.01
C LEU A 324 -8.00 13.51 9.60
N GLN A 325 -6.94 13.24 8.87
CA GLN A 325 -6.77 13.61 7.47
C GLN A 325 -6.89 12.35 6.60
N LEU A 326 -7.91 12.30 5.71
CA LEU A 326 -7.96 11.35 4.62
C LEU A 326 -7.18 11.90 3.42
N ILE A 327 -6.33 11.08 2.85
CA ILE A 327 -5.27 11.46 1.93
C ILE A 327 -5.41 10.63 0.65
N GLY A 328 -5.18 11.26 -0.53
CA GLY A 328 -5.24 10.58 -1.82
C GLY A 328 -6.61 9.98 -2.15
N SER A 329 -7.69 10.68 -1.76
CA SER A 329 -9.04 10.18 -1.93
C SER A 329 -9.59 10.38 -3.35
N ASP A 330 -10.77 9.81 -3.63
CA ASP A 330 -11.53 10.06 -4.88
C ASP A 330 -12.14 11.46 -4.94
N LYS A 331 -11.94 12.29 -3.92
CA LYS A 331 -12.47 13.65 -3.82
C LYS A 331 -11.37 14.70 -4.03
N PHE A 332 -11.77 15.87 -4.49
CA PHE A 332 -10.94 17.08 -4.59
C PHE A 332 -9.59 16.87 -5.30
N GLY A 333 -9.52 15.92 -6.26
CA GLY A 333 -8.29 15.61 -6.99
C GLY A 333 -7.24 14.88 -6.15
N GLY A 334 -7.63 14.24 -5.06
CA GLY A 334 -6.72 13.55 -4.14
C GLY A 334 -6.12 14.44 -3.05
N ALA A 335 -6.54 15.70 -2.96
CA ALA A 335 -6.15 16.60 -1.87
C ALA A 335 -6.64 16.05 -0.51
N PHE A 336 -5.91 16.32 0.57
CA PHE A 336 -6.31 15.85 1.89
C PHE A 336 -7.62 16.48 2.39
N ILE A 337 -8.36 15.72 3.17
CA ILE A 337 -9.64 16.13 3.78
C ILE A 337 -9.55 15.94 5.28
N SER A 338 -9.87 16.98 6.05
CA SER A 338 -9.85 16.93 7.52
C SER A 338 -11.21 16.55 8.11
N TYR A 339 -11.19 15.63 9.06
CA TYR A 339 -12.36 15.15 9.79
C TYR A 339 -12.20 15.34 11.29
N SER A 340 -13.31 15.64 11.96
CA SER A 340 -13.39 15.76 13.42
C SER A 340 -13.39 14.39 14.08
N LEU A 341 -12.62 14.25 15.15
CA LEU A 341 -12.61 13.10 16.05
C LEU A 341 -13.40 13.36 17.36
N LYS A 342 -14.27 14.37 17.41
CA LYS A 342 -15.15 14.61 18.57
C LYS A 342 -16.10 13.45 18.83
N THR A 343 -16.53 12.76 17.79
CA THR A 343 -17.29 11.50 17.84
C THR A 343 -16.49 10.47 17.03
N PRO A 344 -15.54 9.77 17.66
CA PRO A 344 -14.60 8.91 16.94
C PRO A 344 -15.24 7.77 16.15
N SER A 345 -16.43 7.33 16.54
CA SER A 345 -17.21 6.30 15.83
C SER A 345 -17.81 6.78 14.50
N THR A 346 -17.79 8.11 14.23
CA THR A 346 -18.39 8.69 13.01
C THR A 346 -17.57 9.88 12.54
N LEU A 347 -17.05 9.84 11.32
CA LEU A 347 -16.24 10.92 10.76
C LEU A 347 -17.14 12.08 10.25
N THR A 348 -16.96 13.27 10.83
CA THR A 348 -17.62 14.49 10.36
C THR A 348 -16.60 15.40 9.69
N ARG A 349 -16.81 15.69 8.41
CA ARG A 349 -15.91 16.55 7.65
C ARG A 349 -15.86 17.96 8.23
N MET A 350 -14.67 18.52 8.34
CA MET A 350 -14.40 19.89 8.78
C MET A 350 -13.99 20.77 7.60
N SER A 351 -12.94 20.38 6.89
CA SER A 351 -12.40 21.12 5.77
C SER A 351 -11.68 20.21 4.79
N ASN A 352 -11.22 20.78 3.69
CA ASN A 352 -10.36 20.14 2.72
C ASN A 352 -9.32 21.14 2.19
N SER A 353 -8.19 20.65 1.73
CA SER A 353 -7.23 21.45 0.97
C SER A 353 -7.86 21.92 -0.36
N TYR A 354 -7.30 22.96 -0.97
CA TYR A 354 -7.86 23.50 -2.20
C TYR A 354 -7.89 22.49 -3.34
N PHE A 355 -9.02 22.45 -4.05
CA PHE A 355 -9.09 21.77 -5.35
C PHE A 355 -8.00 22.34 -6.26
N GLY A 356 -7.15 21.46 -6.82
CA GLY A 356 -6.01 21.86 -7.63
C GLY A 356 -4.69 22.05 -6.83
N SER A 357 -4.69 21.85 -5.51
CA SER A 357 -3.44 21.80 -4.74
C SER A 357 -2.53 20.65 -5.13
N GLY A 358 -3.04 19.68 -5.89
CA GLY A 358 -2.38 18.46 -6.31
C GLY A 358 -2.83 17.25 -5.50
N TYR A 359 -2.22 16.10 -5.80
CA TYR A 359 -2.50 14.85 -5.13
C TYR A 359 -1.63 14.73 -3.88
N THR A 360 -2.22 14.76 -2.70
CA THR A 360 -1.55 14.41 -1.45
C THR A 360 -1.36 12.90 -1.45
N HIS A 361 -0.11 12.43 -1.45
CA HIS A 361 0.19 11.01 -1.42
C HIS A 361 0.25 10.49 0.02
N ASP A 362 0.97 11.20 0.87
CA ASP A 362 1.12 10.88 2.28
C ASP A 362 1.18 12.18 3.11
N GLY A 363 1.08 12.07 4.44
CA GLY A 363 1.12 13.22 5.31
C GLY A 363 1.56 12.91 6.74
N ALA A 364 2.13 13.93 7.35
CA ALA A 364 2.47 13.94 8.77
C ALA A 364 2.11 15.30 9.37
N SER A 365 2.16 15.46 10.68
CA SER A 365 2.00 16.77 11.30
C SER A 365 3.06 17.05 12.36
N ILE A 366 3.37 18.33 12.51
CA ILE A 366 4.21 18.85 13.59
C ILE A 366 3.46 19.94 14.34
N ASN A 367 3.85 20.17 15.58
CA ASN A 367 3.23 21.17 16.42
C ASN A 367 4.26 22.20 16.87
N ILE A 368 4.20 23.40 16.31
CA ILE A 368 5.15 24.49 16.59
C ILE A 368 4.67 25.29 17.79
N THR A 369 5.52 25.38 18.83
CA THR A 369 5.23 26.11 20.08
C THR A 369 6.18 27.27 20.33
N ASP A 370 7.22 27.43 19.54
CA ASP A 370 8.18 28.54 19.63
C ASP A 370 7.75 29.76 18.79
N SER A 371 8.63 30.74 18.64
CA SER A 371 8.33 32.02 17.96
C SER A 371 7.93 31.86 16.48
N ARG A 372 8.17 30.72 15.85
CA ARG A 372 7.71 30.44 14.49
C ARG A 372 6.18 30.47 14.38
N LYS A 373 5.47 30.05 15.45
CA LYS A 373 4.00 30.08 15.48
C LYS A 373 3.44 31.50 15.31
N ASP A 374 4.10 32.49 15.92
CA ASP A 374 3.66 33.89 15.86
C ASP A 374 3.91 34.51 14.49
N ASN A 375 5.06 34.19 13.88
CA ASN A 375 5.50 34.76 12.62
C ASN A 375 4.88 34.07 11.37
N GLN A 376 4.78 32.75 11.40
CA GLN A 376 4.41 31.95 10.24
C GLN A 376 2.94 31.54 10.23
N CYS A 377 2.37 31.24 11.41
CA CYS A 377 0.99 30.80 11.52
C CYS A 377 0.02 31.94 11.85
N ASN A 378 0.52 33.12 12.21
CA ASN A 378 -0.30 34.21 12.72
C ASN A 378 -1.29 33.73 13.82
N SER A 379 -0.80 32.82 14.69
CA SER A 379 -1.62 32.16 15.69
C SER A 379 -1.63 32.95 16.99
N GLN A 380 -2.82 33.19 17.54
CA GLN A 380 -3.02 33.70 18.89
C GLN A 380 -2.97 32.59 19.96
N SER A 381 -2.88 31.34 19.54
CA SER A 381 -2.79 30.17 20.42
C SER A 381 -1.35 29.87 20.85
N ASP A 382 -1.18 29.01 21.86
CA ASP A 382 0.13 28.59 22.35
C ASP A 382 0.88 27.69 21.38
N SER A 383 0.22 27.26 20.28
CA SER A 383 0.81 26.39 19.29
C SER A 383 0.23 26.59 17.90
N CYS A 384 0.94 26.09 16.89
CA CYS A 384 0.49 25.99 15.52
C CYS A 384 0.69 24.59 15.00
N THR A 385 -0.38 23.92 14.56
CA THR A 385 -0.32 22.61 13.92
C THR A 385 -0.05 22.78 12.43
N ILE A 386 1.07 22.26 11.97
CA ILE A 386 1.47 22.24 10.56
C ILE A 386 1.28 20.82 10.02
N PHE A 387 0.50 20.69 8.95
CA PHE A 387 0.40 19.45 8.19
C PHE A 387 1.45 19.46 7.06
N LEU A 388 2.24 18.40 7.01
CA LEU A 388 3.23 18.13 5.98
C LEU A 388 2.55 17.30 4.90
N ASP A 389 2.30 17.89 3.76
CA ASP A 389 1.62 17.29 2.61
C ASP A 389 2.70 16.87 1.59
N PHE A 390 2.94 15.57 1.50
CA PHE A 390 3.82 14.98 0.49
C PHE A 390 3.03 14.82 -0.81
N ASN A 391 3.18 15.80 -1.70
CA ASN A 391 2.24 16.10 -2.78
C ASN A 391 2.85 15.81 -4.14
N ALA A 392 3.15 14.55 -4.42
CA ALA A 392 3.69 14.07 -5.69
C ALA A 392 4.90 14.87 -6.26
N GLY A 393 4.76 16.16 -6.53
CA GLY A 393 5.80 17.01 -7.12
C GLY A 393 6.47 17.97 -6.14
N ALA A 394 6.02 18.02 -4.88
CA ALA A 394 6.53 18.95 -3.86
C ALA A 394 6.11 18.52 -2.46
N MET A 395 6.83 18.95 -1.46
CA MET A 395 6.37 18.96 -0.07
C MET A 395 5.66 20.31 0.16
N LYS A 396 4.42 20.27 0.67
CA LYS A 396 3.66 21.46 1.05
C LYS A 396 3.42 21.49 2.54
N LEU A 397 3.45 22.69 3.12
CA LEU A 397 3.20 22.93 4.52
C LEU A 397 1.89 23.69 4.65
N TRP A 398 0.98 23.17 5.47
CA TRP A 398 -0.34 23.75 5.70
C TRP A 398 -0.54 24.05 7.18
N ASN A 399 -0.96 25.26 7.51
CA ASN A 399 -1.50 25.55 8.83
C ASN A 399 -2.91 24.96 8.94
N ILE A 400 -3.07 23.98 9.81
CA ILE A 400 -4.32 23.29 10.11
C ILE A 400 -4.78 23.51 11.56
N SER A 401 -4.21 24.50 12.26
CA SER A 401 -4.57 24.81 13.66
C SER A 401 -6.07 25.13 13.82
N ASP A 402 -6.65 25.83 12.84
CA ASP A 402 -8.10 25.92 12.67
C ASP A 402 -8.51 25.05 11.46
N PRO A 403 -9.05 23.87 11.71
CA PRO A 403 -9.42 22.96 10.62
C PRO A 403 -10.57 23.47 9.74
N ASN A 404 -11.27 24.54 10.13
CA ASN A 404 -12.26 25.21 9.29
C ASN A 404 -11.65 26.30 8.39
N ASN A 405 -10.41 26.71 8.68
CA ASN A 405 -9.71 27.80 7.97
C ASN A 405 -8.24 27.42 7.73
N ILE A 406 -8.01 26.36 6.98
CA ILE A 406 -6.68 25.92 6.62
C ILE A 406 -6.01 26.86 5.60
N SER A 407 -4.70 27.04 5.70
CA SER A 407 -3.93 27.87 4.76
C SER A 407 -2.59 27.24 4.42
N GLN A 408 -2.18 27.34 3.14
CA GLN A 408 -0.87 26.89 2.71
C GLN A 408 0.19 27.91 3.13
N LEU A 409 1.22 27.45 3.85
CA LEU A 409 2.35 28.28 4.30
C LEU A 409 3.50 28.23 3.29
N ALA A 410 3.82 27.06 2.78
CA ALA A 410 4.94 26.87 1.85
C ALA A 410 4.67 25.74 0.85
N SER A 411 5.45 25.75 -0.23
CA SER A 411 5.59 24.63 -1.17
C SER A 411 7.06 24.55 -1.56
N VAL A 412 7.67 23.43 -1.31
CA VAL A 412 9.11 23.21 -1.50
C VAL A 412 9.31 22.03 -2.44
N SER A 413 10.07 22.25 -3.51
CA SER A 413 10.53 21.21 -4.40
C SER A 413 12.04 21.03 -4.25
N TYR A 414 12.60 19.99 -4.89
CA TYR A 414 14.02 19.65 -4.79
C TYR A 414 14.55 19.13 -6.15
N PRO A 415 15.87 19.13 -6.35
CA PRO A 415 16.44 18.57 -7.57
C PRO A 415 16.11 17.09 -7.73
N ASN A 416 15.83 16.67 -8.97
CA ASN A 416 15.48 15.30 -9.32
C ASN A 416 14.22 14.79 -8.58
N VAL A 417 13.23 15.65 -8.38
CA VAL A 417 11.94 15.20 -7.90
C VAL A 417 11.31 14.29 -8.95
N ALA A 418 11.05 13.05 -8.57
CA ALA A 418 10.32 12.09 -9.38
C ALA A 418 8.93 11.85 -8.83
N TYR A 419 8.84 11.63 -7.51
CA TYR A 419 7.57 11.52 -6.80
C TYR A 419 7.77 11.77 -5.30
N THR A 420 7.40 12.94 -4.80
CA THR A 420 7.41 13.27 -3.37
C THR A 420 6.44 12.34 -2.65
N HIS A 421 6.97 11.32 -1.97
CA HIS A 421 6.22 10.15 -1.53
C HIS A 421 5.74 10.24 -0.10
N SER A 422 6.68 10.25 0.84
CA SER A 422 6.41 10.17 2.28
C SER A 422 7.46 10.92 3.08
N GLY A 423 7.22 11.12 4.36
CA GLY A 423 8.19 11.73 5.25
C GLY A 423 7.67 11.92 6.67
N TRP A 424 8.54 12.46 7.52
CA TRP A 424 8.24 12.65 8.94
C TRP A 424 8.93 13.89 9.50
N GLY A 425 8.31 14.53 10.50
CA GLY A 425 8.95 15.60 11.28
C GLY A 425 9.91 15.04 12.32
N GLY A 426 11.10 15.62 12.45
CA GLY A 426 12.01 15.28 13.52
C GLY A 426 11.47 15.68 14.91
N GLU A 427 11.83 14.96 15.96
CA GLU A 427 11.34 15.17 17.35
C GLU A 427 11.47 16.63 17.84
N ARG A 428 12.54 17.32 17.47
CA ARG A 428 12.77 18.73 17.82
C ARG A 428 12.03 19.70 16.90
N GLN A 429 11.28 19.20 15.90
CA GLN A 429 10.50 19.99 14.96
C GLN A 429 11.31 21.07 14.22
N GLN A 430 12.58 20.77 13.95
CA GLN A 430 13.53 21.63 13.22
C GLN A 430 13.81 21.11 11.82
N PHE A 431 13.52 19.84 11.58
CA PHE A 431 13.78 19.15 10.32
C PHE A 431 12.61 18.30 9.89
N VAL A 432 12.43 18.20 8.60
CA VAL A 432 11.56 17.22 7.95
C VAL A 432 12.40 16.27 7.11
N PHE A 433 12.16 15.00 7.25
CA PHE A 433 12.76 13.93 6.47
C PHE A 433 11.77 13.51 5.38
N LEU A 434 12.24 13.40 4.16
CA LEU A 434 11.41 13.14 2.98
C LEU A 434 12.03 12.05 2.13
N HIS A 435 11.19 11.16 1.61
CA HIS A 435 11.53 10.16 0.60
C HIS A 435 10.88 10.48 -0.75
N ASP A 436 11.59 10.19 -1.83
CA ASP A 436 11.06 10.16 -3.19
C ASP A 436 10.93 8.70 -3.63
N GLU A 437 9.78 8.31 -4.16
CA GLU A 437 9.52 6.90 -4.51
C GLU A 437 10.20 6.47 -5.82
N LEU A 438 10.39 7.40 -6.74
CA LEU A 438 10.73 7.07 -8.12
C LEU A 438 12.07 7.67 -8.59
N ASP A 439 12.84 8.30 -7.72
CA ASP A 439 14.11 8.92 -8.09
C ASP A 439 15.17 7.89 -8.53
N GLU A 440 15.21 6.73 -7.90
CA GLU A 440 16.07 5.62 -8.34
C GLU A 440 15.71 5.17 -9.76
N LYS A 441 14.42 4.96 -10.00
CA LYS A 441 13.91 4.49 -11.29
C LYS A 441 14.07 5.52 -12.41
N ASN A 442 13.81 6.80 -12.11
CA ASN A 442 13.78 7.85 -13.12
C ASN A 442 15.15 8.50 -13.35
N PHE A 443 16.00 8.53 -12.31
CA PHE A 443 17.28 9.25 -12.35
C PHE A 443 18.49 8.37 -11.99
N ALA A 444 18.28 7.05 -11.76
CA ALA A 444 19.31 6.09 -11.34
C ALA A 444 20.11 6.56 -10.09
N LEU A 445 19.42 7.20 -9.17
CA LEU A 445 19.99 7.61 -7.88
C LEU A 445 20.01 6.40 -6.92
N ASN A 446 20.82 6.49 -5.88
CA ASN A 446 20.69 5.59 -4.73
C ASN A 446 19.51 6.03 -3.86
N THR A 447 18.93 5.11 -3.06
CA THR A 447 17.92 5.45 -2.05
C THR A 447 18.41 6.61 -1.19
N THR A 448 17.65 7.69 -1.16
CA THR A 448 18.09 8.95 -0.52
C THR A 448 16.99 9.48 0.38
N VAL A 449 17.35 9.79 1.63
CA VAL A 449 16.52 10.60 2.53
C VAL A 449 16.92 12.06 2.37
N ARG A 450 15.97 12.91 2.02
CA ARG A 450 16.18 14.37 1.94
C ARG A 450 15.80 15.00 3.25
N VAL A 451 16.62 15.92 3.72
CA VAL A 451 16.41 16.62 4.99
C VAL A 451 16.20 18.10 4.72
N PHE A 452 15.06 18.61 5.16
CA PHE A 452 14.70 20.02 5.04
C PHE A 452 14.74 20.68 6.41
N SER A 453 15.42 21.83 6.53
CA SER A 453 15.32 22.67 7.71
C SER A 453 13.99 23.43 7.70
N ILE A 454 13.32 23.44 8.82
CA ILE A 454 12.11 24.23 9.10
C ILE A 454 12.34 25.08 10.37
N ALA A 455 13.59 25.48 10.61
CA ALA A 455 13.98 26.25 11.77
C ALA A 455 13.54 27.72 11.72
N ASP A 456 13.21 28.21 10.53
CA ASP A 456 12.82 29.60 10.26
C ASP A 456 11.37 29.68 9.80
#